data_9d57197a487af08964bd966a6097c530
#
_entry.id   9d57197a487af08964bd966a6097c530
#
_cell.length_a   1.000
_cell.length_b   1.000
_cell.length_c   1.000
_cell.angle_alpha   90.00
_cell.angle_beta   90.00
_cell.angle_gamma   90.00
#
_symmetry.space_group_name_H-M   'P 1'
#
loop_
_entity.id
_entity.type
_entity.pdbx_description
1 polymer ?
#
loop_
_entity_poly.entity_id
_entity_poly.type
_entity_poly.pdbx_seq_one_letter_code
_entity_poly.pdbx_strand_id
1 'polypeptide(L)'
;MDEFNLIRKYFSKLSKFNKYSLDLNDDVFFDKKKSLVISIDTYNQGTHFLDFKKPELVIKKIIRSSISDLICKGVLPKYYFISGSGNKKTFTKKNLSKISNSLKQEQKKYGIFLCGGDTTFSNKLSFSITSVGFSKKIIYRNKAKLNDDIYVTGNLGDSFVGLNILQNKIKISKKNKDYFVKKYFEPVIQIKLTKELLKFANSSIDISDGLIDDLEKMIN
;
A
#
# COMPACT_ATOMS: atom_id res chain seq x y z
N MET A 1 -10.84 -11.38 -16.74
CA MET A 1 -11.67 -10.34 -16.08
C MET A 1 -10.73 -9.59 -15.17
N ASP A 2 -10.59 -8.30 -15.34
CA ASP A 2 -9.81 -7.46 -14.45
C ASP A 2 -10.54 -7.30 -13.09
N GLU A 3 -9.83 -6.80 -12.09
CA GLU A 3 -10.30 -6.68 -10.71
C GLU A 3 -11.54 -5.79 -10.61
N PHE A 4 -11.58 -4.66 -11.31
CA PHE A 4 -12.71 -3.72 -11.27
C PHE A 4 -13.99 -4.36 -11.79
N ASN A 5 -13.92 -5.06 -12.91
CA ASN A 5 -15.06 -5.77 -13.47
C ASN A 5 -15.52 -6.91 -12.54
N LEU A 6 -14.59 -7.58 -11.84
CA LEU A 6 -14.91 -8.58 -10.84
C LEU A 6 -15.67 -7.96 -9.66
N ILE A 7 -15.14 -6.87 -9.08
CA ILE A 7 -15.76 -6.16 -7.95
C ILE A 7 -17.15 -5.63 -8.36
N ARG A 8 -17.24 -4.96 -9.50
CA ARG A 8 -18.50 -4.39 -10.02
C ARG A 8 -19.56 -5.48 -10.22
N LYS A 9 -19.19 -6.61 -10.82
CA LYS A 9 -20.12 -7.67 -11.17
C LYS A 9 -20.63 -8.46 -9.96
N TYR A 10 -19.73 -8.79 -9.00
CA TYR A 10 -20.04 -9.75 -7.96
C TYR A 10 -20.20 -9.13 -6.58
N PHE A 11 -19.52 -8.02 -6.26
CA PHE A 11 -19.46 -7.50 -4.90
C PHE A 11 -20.15 -6.15 -4.69
N SER A 12 -20.23 -5.27 -5.71
CA SER A 12 -20.82 -3.92 -5.54
C SER A 12 -22.24 -3.94 -5.01
N LYS A 13 -23.05 -4.94 -5.37
CA LYS A 13 -24.41 -5.10 -4.88
C LYS A 13 -24.49 -5.36 -3.37
N LEU A 14 -23.47 -5.98 -2.77
CA LEU A 14 -23.42 -6.26 -1.35
C LEU A 14 -23.16 -4.99 -0.52
N SER A 15 -22.53 -3.99 -1.12
CA SER A 15 -22.22 -2.71 -0.46
C SER A 15 -23.26 -1.63 -0.67
N LYS A 16 -24.29 -1.85 -1.53
CA LYS A 16 -25.26 -0.85 -1.98
C LYS A 16 -25.91 -0.03 -0.87
N PHE A 17 -26.14 -0.61 0.31
CA PHE A 17 -26.75 0.07 1.45
C PHE A 17 -25.75 0.59 2.47
N ASN A 18 -24.45 0.39 2.23
CA ASN A 18 -23.38 0.85 3.09
C ASN A 18 -22.61 2.01 2.44
N LYS A 19 -23.08 3.23 2.67
CA LYS A 19 -22.45 4.46 2.14
C LYS A 19 -21.00 4.66 2.57
N TYR A 20 -20.53 3.97 3.60
CA TYR A 20 -19.15 4.07 4.10
C TYR A 20 -18.17 3.23 3.28
N SER A 21 -18.66 2.29 2.48
CA SER A 21 -17.84 1.48 1.56
C SER A 21 -17.48 2.21 0.27
N LEU A 22 -17.99 3.43 0.06
CA LEU A 22 -17.72 4.27 -1.13
C LEU A 22 -17.99 3.51 -2.44
N ASP A 23 -19.06 2.69 -2.45
CA ASP A 23 -19.46 1.82 -3.57
C ASP A 23 -18.39 0.82 -4.00
N LEU A 24 -17.40 0.51 -3.14
CA LEU A 24 -16.19 -0.24 -3.42
C LEU A 24 -15.37 0.36 -4.59
N ASN A 25 -15.46 1.67 -4.78
CA ASN A 25 -14.75 2.41 -5.81
C ASN A 25 -13.77 3.45 -5.24
N ASP A 26 -13.18 3.13 -4.11
CA ASP A 26 -12.08 3.89 -3.48
C ASP A 26 -11.15 2.91 -2.77
N ASP A 27 -9.94 3.35 -2.41
CA ASP A 27 -8.92 2.51 -1.78
C ASP A 27 -9.18 2.30 -0.28
N VAL A 28 -10.20 3.00 0.26
CA VAL A 28 -10.49 2.99 1.69
C VAL A 28 -11.99 2.84 2.00
N PHE A 29 -12.27 2.24 3.15
CA PHE A 29 -13.53 2.41 3.86
C PHE A 29 -13.50 3.71 4.66
N PHE A 30 -14.58 4.50 4.65
CA PHE A 30 -14.66 5.75 5.38
C PHE A 30 -15.97 5.94 6.14
N ASP A 31 -15.96 5.77 7.47
CA ASP A 31 -17.07 6.16 8.34
C ASP A 31 -16.86 7.58 8.87
N LYS A 32 -17.48 8.55 8.21
CA LYS A 32 -17.42 9.97 8.59
C LYS A 32 -17.92 10.23 10.01
N LYS A 33 -18.96 9.48 10.47
CA LYS A 33 -19.54 9.67 11.80
C LYS A 33 -18.57 9.26 12.91
N LYS A 34 -17.85 8.15 12.70
CA LYS A 34 -16.83 7.65 13.62
C LYS A 34 -15.46 8.23 13.34
N SER A 35 -15.31 9.03 12.28
CA SER A 35 -14.01 9.51 11.78
C SER A 35 -13.04 8.39 11.47
N LEU A 36 -13.52 7.22 11.08
CA LEU A 36 -12.74 6.00 10.89
C LEU A 36 -12.44 5.79 9.40
N VAL A 37 -11.16 5.52 9.10
CA VAL A 37 -10.67 5.21 7.74
C VAL A 37 -9.88 3.91 7.81
N ILE A 38 -10.16 2.97 6.91
CA ILE A 38 -9.53 1.65 6.88
C ILE A 38 -9.18 1.29 5.43
N SER A 39 -7.98 0.78 5.19
CA SER A 39 -7.61 0.05 3.97
C SER A 39 -7.17 -1.37 4.30
N ILE A 40 -7.24 -2.26 3.33
CA ILE A 40 -6.75 -3.63 3.45
C ILE A 40 -6.12 -4.08 2.14
N ASP A 41 -4.89 -4.60 2.24
CA ASP A 41 -4.11 -5.13 1.13
C ASP A 41 -3.60 -6.53 1.41
N THR A 42 -3.43 -7.31 0.35
CA THR A 42 -2.78 -8.62 0.41
C THR A 42 -1.58 -8.70 -0.52
N TYR A 43 -0.46 -9.13 0.03
CA TYR A 43 0.83 -9.22 -0.65
C TYR A 43 1.29 -10.65 -0.79
N ASN A 44 1.43 -11.13 -2.02
CA ASN A 44 1.82 -12.50 -2.35
C ASN A 44 3.25 -12.56 -2.90
N GLN A 45 4.02 -13.56 -2.47
CA GLN A 45 5.31 -13.84 -3.07
C GLN A 45 5.15 -14.23 -4.55
N GLY A 46 6.04 -13.74 -5.38
CA GLY A 46 6.01 -13.93 -6.83
C GLY A 46 5.22 -12.86 -7.59
N THR A 47 4.27 -12.19 -6.91
CA THR A 47 3.47 -11.09 -7.48
C THR A 47 3.94 -9.74 -6.94
N HIS A 48 3.83 -9.52 -5.64
CA HIS A 48 4.13 -8.23 -5.01
C HIS A 48 5.58 -8.10 -4.52
N PHE A 49 6.22 -9.23 -4.26
CA PHE A 49 7.65 -9.32 -3.97
C PHE A 49 8.22 -10.64 -4.52
N LEU A 50 9.47 -10.60 -5.00
CA LEU A 50 10.06 -11.73 -5.74
C LEU A 50 10.33 -12.95 -4.84
N ASP A 51 11.02 -12.73 -3.73
CA ASP A 51 11.40 -13.78 -2.79
C ASP A 51 11.45 -13.25 -1.35
N PHE A 52 11.76 -14.13 -0.41
CA PHE A 52 11.83 -13.81 1.02
C PHE A 52 13.24 -13.97 1.61
N LYS A 53 14.29 -13.83 0.78
CA LYS A 53 15.69 -13.90 1.24
C LYS A 53 16.07 -12.76 2.19
N LYS A 54 15.39 -11.62 2.04
CA LYS A 54 15.55 -10.43 2.89
C LYS A 54 14.20 -10.04 3.50
N PRO A 55 13.70 -10.81 4.49
CA PRO A 55 12.38 -10.60 5.07
C PRO A 55 12.20 -9.19 5.62
N GLU A 56 13.26 -8.60 6.20
CA GLU A 56 13.26 -7.23 6.71
C GLU A 56 12.92 -6.19 5.64
N LEU A 57 13.37 -6.38 4.39
CA LEU A 57 13.09 -5.46 3.29
C LEU A 57 11.68 -5.68 2.72
N VAL A 58 11.24 -6.93 2.63
CA VAL A 58 9.86 -7.25 2.20
C VAL A 58 8.86 -6.61 3.16
N ILE A 59 9.08 -6.73 4.47
CA ILE A 59 8.21 -6.11 5.49
C ILE A 59 8.17 -4.58 5.33
N LYS A 60 9.30 -3.93 5.11
CA LYS A 60 9.32 -2.48 4.84
C LYS A 60 8.47 -2.12 3.63
N LYS A 61 8.62 -2.88 2.54
CA LYS A 61 7.86 -2.66 1.32
C LYS A 61 6.36 -2.74 1.58
N ILE A 62 5.88 -3.86 2.12
CA ILE A 62 4.44 -4.09 2.27
C ILE A 62 3.78 -3.16 3.30
N ILE A 63 4.47 -2.82 4.40
CA ILE A 63 3.95 -1.82 5.36
C ILE A 63 3.82 -0.45 4.69
N ARG A 64 4.83 -0.02 3.93
CA ARG A 64 4.79 1.29 3.27
C ARG A 64 3.73 1.33 2.18
N SER A 65 3.60 0.28 1.38
CA SER A 65 2.54 0.20 0.38
C SER A 65 1.17 0.27 1.03
N SER A 66 0.93 -0.50 2.11
CA SER A 66 -0.39 -0.50 2.78
C SER A 66 -0.75 0.84 3.43
N ILE A 67 0.20 1.55 4.03
CA ILE A 67 -0.11 2.87 4.63
C ILE A 67 -0.24 3.98 3.58
N SER A 68 0.22 3.77 2.33
CA SER A 68 0.12 4.78 1.28
C SER A 68 -1.31 5.08 0.89
N ASP A 69 -2.22 4.10 0.95
CA ASP A 69 -3.65 4.28 0.72
C ASP A 69 -4.27 5.34 1.64
N LEU A 70 -3.95 5.29 2.94
CA LEU A 70 -4.46 6.28 3.87
C LEU A 70 -3.83 7.65 3.63
N ILE A 71 -2.53 7.67 3.35
CA ILE A 71 -1.76 8.91 3.19
C ILE A 71 -2.20 9.69 1.97
N CYS A 72 -2.46 9.01 0.84
CA CYS A 72 -2.99 9.68 -0.35
C CYS A 72 -4.39 10.25 -0.11
N LYS A 73 -5.19 9.66 0.79
CA LYS A 73 -6.50 10.20 1.21
C LYS A 73 -6.42 11.37 2.20
N GLY A 74 -5.22 11.82 2.56
CA GLY A 74 -5.03 12.88 3.56
C GLY A 74 -5.17 12.39 5.00
N VAL A 75 -5.01 11.09 5.25
CA VAL A 75 -5.20 10.44 6.54
C VAL A 75 -3.89 9.88 7.07
N LEU A 76 -3.51 10.28 8.28
CA LEU A 76 -2.34 9.69 8.93
C LEU A 76 -2.71 8.30 9.47
N PRO A 77 -1.99 7.23 9.08
CA PRO A 77 -2.18 5.92 9.65
C PRO A 77 -1.83 5.94 11.14
N LYS A 78 -2.58 5.19 11.95
CA LYS A 78 -2.35 5.11 13.40
C LYS A 78 -2.16 3.70 13.88
N TYR A 79 -2.98 2.78 13.42
CA TYR A 79 -2.95 1.37 13.79
C TYR A 79 -2.84 0.50 12.55
N TYR A 80 -2.26 -0.68 12.72
CA TYR A 80 -2.31 -1.71 11.70
C TYR A 80 -2.46 -3.10 12.31
N PHE A 81 -3.02 -4.01 11.51
CA PHE A 81 -3.08 -5.44 11.77
C PHE A 81 -2.32 -6.13 10.65
N ILE A 82 -1.64 -7.24 10.95
CA ILE A 82 -0.90 -8.01 9.97
C ILE A 82 -1.19 -9.49 10.13
N SER A 83 -1.69 -10.12 9.08
CA SER A 83 -1.80 -11.58 9.00
C SER A 83 -0.74 -12.11 8.06
N GLY A 84 -0.12 -13.24 8.43
CA GLY A 84 0.90 -13.89 7.64
C GLY A 84 0.56 -15.36 7.40
N SER A 85 0.65 -15.80 6.15
CA SER A 85 0.52 -17.20 5.76
C SER A 85 1.81 -17.67 5.12
N GLY A 86 2.37 -18.79 5.58
CA GLY A 86 3.64 -19.32 5.09
C GLY A 86 3.98 -20.67 5.71
N ASN A 87 5.18 -21.18 5.50
CA ASN A 87 5.60 -22.48 6.00
C ASN A 87 6.76 -22.39 7.00
N LYS A 88 7.13 -23.52 7.58
CA LYS A 88 8.23 -23.62 8.57
C LYS A 88 9.59 -23.14 8.03
N LYS A 89 9.85 -23.24 6.71
CA LYS A 89 11.08 -22.72 6.09
C LYS A 89 11.05 -21.18 5.97
N THR A 90 9.88 -20.59 5.88
CA THR A 90 9.66 -19.15 5.80
C THR A 90 9.64 -18.50 7.19
N PHE A 91 8.90 -19.07 8.14
CA PHE A 91 8.74 -18.54 9.50
C PHE A 91 9.73 -19.17 10.49
N THR A 92 11.01 -19.15 10.14
CA THR A 92 12.10 -19.55 11.06
C THR A 92 12.28 -18.50 12.16
N LYS A 93 12.85 -18.90 13.32
CA LYS A 93 13.20 -17.95 14.39
C LYS A 93 14.00 -16.74 13.88
N LYS A 94 14.98 -17.00 12.99
CA LYS A 94 15.81 -15.95 12.36
C LYS A 94 14.98 -14.97 11.53
N ASN A 95 14.07 -15.48 10.69
CA ASN A 95 13.21 -14.62 9.85
C ASN A 95 12.20 -13.85 10.70
N LEU A 96 11.58 -14.48 11.69
CA LEU A 96 10.66 -13.82 12.61
C LEU A 96 11.33 -12.69 13.39
N SER A 97 12.58 -12.87 13.84
CA SER A 97 13.36 -11.80 14.46
C SER A 97 13.60 -10.62 13.51
N LYS A 98 13.93 -10.89 12.23
CA LYS A 98 14.10 -9.85 11.20
C LYS A 98 12.79 -9.12 10.90
N ILE A 99 11.68 -9.85 10.78
CA ILE A 99 10.34 -9.30 10.61
C ILE A 99 10.01 -8.36 11.78
N SER A 100 10.14 -8.83 13.01
CA SER A 100 9.85 -8.05 14.22
C SER A 100 10.68 -6.77 14.30
N ASN A 101 11.98 -6.86 14.01
CA ASN A 101 12.87 -5.69 14.00
C ASN A 101 12.48 -4.68 12.91
N SER A 102 12.10 -5.16 11.73
CA SER A 102 11.64 -4.31 10.64
C SER A 102 10.35 -3.59 11.00
N LEU A 103 9.35 -4.32 11.52
CA LEU A 103 8.10 -3.74 12.02
C LEU A 103 8.36 -2.65 13.07
N LYS A 104 9.24 -2.91 14.04
CA LYS A 104 9.63 -1.93 15.06
C LYS A 104 10.22 -0.65 14.44
N GLN A 105 11.05 -0.78 13.40
CA GLN A 105 11.63 0.38 12.70
C GLN A 105 10.55 1.19 11.97
N GLU A 106 9.64 0.53 11.25
CA GLU A 106 8.57 1.21 10.51
C GLU A 106 7.55 1.84 11.48
N GLN A 107 7.21 1.20 12.61
CA GLN A 107 6.39 1.77 13.67
C GLN A 107 7.00 3.08 14.20
N LYS A 108 8.29 3.07 14.53
CA LYS A 108 8.99 4.27 15.01
C LYS A 108 9.01 5.37 13.94
N LYS A 109 9.25 4.99 12.68
CA LYS A 109 9.37 5.94 11.57
C LYS A 109 8.05 6.65 11.23
N TYR A 110 6.95 5.91 11.25
CA TYR A 110 5.64 6.42 10.79
C TYR A 110 4.65 6.69 11.91
N GLY A 111 5.01 6.41 13.17
CA GLY A 111 4.13 6.62 14.32
C GLY A 111 2.90 5.69 14.32
N ILE A 112 3.05 4.50 13.76
CA ILE A 112 2.00 3.48 13.66
C ILE A 112 2.20 2.38 14.71
N PHE A 113 1.13 1.67 15.09
CA PHE A 113 1.17 0.64 16.11
C PHE A 113 0.52 -0.67 15.64
N LEU A 114 1.21 -1.78 15.84
CA LEU A 114 0.66 -3.11 15.64
C LEU A 114 -0.41 -3.40 16.69
N CYS A 115 -1.63 -3.73 16.26
CA CYS A 115 -2.78 -3.98 17.15
C CYS A 115 -3.28 -5.41 17.12
N GLY A 116 -2.75 -6.25 16.24
CA GLY A 116 -3.15 -7.65 16.14
C GLY A 116 -2.82 -8.24 14.79
N GLY A 117 -3.30 -9.45 14.56
CA GLY A 117 -3.09 -10.19 13.33
C GLY A 117 -3.31 -11.67 13.52
N ASP A 118 -2.92 -12.43 12.52
CA ASP A 118 -3.03 -13.89 12.53
C ASP A 118 -1.82 -14.52 11.85
N THR A 119 -1.54 -15.78 12.16
CA THR A 119 -0.48 -16.57 11.53
C THR A 119 -0.99 -17.95 11.17
N THR A 120 -0.98 -18.24 9.87
CA THR A 120 -1.43 -19.54 9.35
C THR A 120 -0.30 -20.25 8.61
N PHE A 121 -0.42 -21.57 8.49
CA PHE A 121 0.56 -22.38 7.75
C PHE A 121 0.04 -22.72 6.35
N SER A 122 0.86 -22.39 5.34
CA SER A 122 0.58 -22.61 3.92
C SER A 122 1.88 -22.81 3.15
N ASN A 123 1.79 -23.46 2.01
CA ASN A 123 2.93 -23.57 1.08
C ASN A 123 3.21 -22.25 0.33
N LYS A 124 2.24 -21.34 0.28
CA LYS A 124 2.38 -20.02 -0.36
C LYS A 124 2.60 -18.97 0.72
N LEU A 125 3.58 -18.09 0.49
CA LEU A 125 3.84 -16.96 1.38
C LEU A 125 2.99 -15.76 0.97
N SER A 126 2.18 -15.29 1.90
CA SER A 126 1.40 -14.06 1.76
C SER A 126 1.32 -13.30 3.08
N PHE A 127 1.05 -12.00 2.98
CA PHE A 127 0.74 -11.13 4.11
C PHE A 127 -0.47 -10.29 3.75
N SER A 128 -1.41 -10.16 4.69
CA SER A 128 -2.49 -9.18 4.59
C SER A 128 -2.31 -8.12 5.67
N ILE A 129 -2.43 -6.86 5.29
CA ILE A 129 -2.26 -5.74 6.19
C ILE A 129 -3.54 -4.91 6.15
N THR A 130 -4.10 -4.65 7.33
CA THR A 130 -5.19 -3.70 7.49
C THR A 130 -4.63 -2.46 8.17
N SER A 131 -4.71 -1.32 7.50
CA SER A 131 -4.27 -0.02 8.00
C SER A 131 -5.46 0.81 8.47
N VAL A 132 -5.33 1.44 9.63
CA VAL A 132 -6.40 2.20 10.28
C VAL A 132 -5.91 3.60 10.60
N GLY A 133 -6.70 4.59 10.21
CA GLY A 133 -6.49 6.00 10.55
C GLY A 133 -7.79 6.69 10.94
N PHE A 134 -7.68 7.96 11.35
CA PHE A 134 -8.84 8.72 11.79
C PHE A 134 -8.87 10.09 11.12
N SER A 135 -9.99 10.42 10.48
CA SER A 135 -10.23 11.74 9.88
C SER A 135 -11.72 12.03 9.76
N LYS A 136 -12.09 13.30 9.89
CA LYS A 136 -13.46 13.78 9.61
C LYS A 136 -13.73 13.98 8.12
N LYS A 137 -12.68 14.00 7.29
CA LYS A 137 -12.74 14.16 5.84
C LYS A 137 -11.61 13.40 5.17
N ILE A 138 -11.83 12.96 3.94
CA ILE A 138 -10.83 12.33 3.08
C ILE A 138 -10.82 13.00 1.71
N ILE A 139 -9.78 12.74 0.92
CA ILE A 139 -9.76 13.02 -0.51
C ILE A 139 -10.20 11.75 -1.23
N TYR A 140 -11.28 11.85 -1.99
CA TYR A 140 -11.79 10.72 -2.77
C TYR A 140 -10.93 10.49 -4.01
N ARG A 141 -10.91 9.24 -4.49
CA ARG A 141 -10.20 8.88 -5.71
C ARG A 141 -10.81 9.49 -6.97
N ASN A 142 -12.12 9.55 -7.04
CA ASN A 142 -12.90 9.88 -8.25
C ASN A 142 -13.59 11.25 -8.18
N LYS A 143 -12.94 12.28 -7.65
CA LYS A 143 -13.50 13.65 -7.57
C LYS A 143 -12.66 14.68 -8.34
N ALA A 144 -11.83 14.23 -9.27
CA ALA A 144 -11.14 15.13 -10.20
C ALA A 144 -12.17 15.95 -11.01
N LYS A 145 -11.81 17.18 -11.30
CA LYS A 145 -12.63 18.12 -12.06
C LYS A 145 -11.97 18.44 -13.40
N LEU A 146 -12.79 18.87 -14.34
CA LEU A 146 -12.26 19.38 -15.62
C LEU A 146 -11.31 20.55 -15.36
N ASN A 147 -10.15 20.52 -16.02
CA ASN A 147 -9.04 21.49 -15.87
C ASN A 147 -8.28 21.43 -14.54
N ASP A 148 -8.43 20.36 -13.74
CA ASP A 148 -7.53 20.14 -12.62
C ASP A 148 -6.10 19.84 -13.11
N ASP A 149 -5.10 20.45 -12.48
CA ASP A 149 -3.70 20.11 -12.71
C ASP A 149 -3.34 18.76 -12.10
N ILE A 150 -2.50 17.98 -12.77
CA ILE A 150 -2.01 16.68 -12.31
C ILE A 150 -0.63 16.85 -11.70
N TYR A 151 -0.51 16.51 -10.43
CA TYR A 151 0.76 16.50 -9.69
C TYR A 151 1.15 15.09 -9.30
N VAL A 152 2.44 14.79 -9.45
CA VAL A 152 3.03 13.52 -9.03
C VAL A 152 4.19 13.80 -8.07
N THR A 153 4.28 13.01 -7.01
CA THR A 153 5.38 13.10 -6.04
C THR A 153 6.46 12.06 -6.33
N GLY A 154 7.73 12.49 -6.31
CA GLY A 154 8.87 11.60 -6.50
C GLY A 154 9.17 11.29 -7.97
N ASN A 155 10.00 10.26 -8.20
CA ASN A 155 10.43 9.84 -9.52
C ASN A 155 9.64 8.60 -9.94
N LEU A 156 8.98 8.70 -11.08
CA LEU A 156 8.25 7.59 -11.68
C LEU A 156 9.22 6.53 -12.23
N GLY A 157 8.85 5.26 -12.10
CA GLY A 157 9.60 4.15 -12.66
C GLY A 157 10.80 3.64 -11.83
N ASP A 158 11.26 4.37 -10.81
CA ASP A 158 12.41 3.95 -9.99
C ASP A 158 12.22 2.54 -9.38
N SER A 159 11.04 2.24 -8.87
CA SER A 159 10.69 0.93 -8.29
C SER A 159 10.68 -0.17 -9.36
N PHE A 160 10.15 0.12 -10.54
CA PHE A 160 10.13 -0.81 -11.66
C PHE A 160 11.54 -1.13 -12.17
N VAL A 161 12.42 -0.14 -12.30
CA VAL A 161 13.84 -0.35 -12.61
C VAL A 161 14.48 -1.25 -11.55
N GLY A 162 14.21 -1.00 -10.26
CA GLY A 162 14.67 -1.84 -9.15
C GLY A 162 14.22 -3.30 -9.25
N LEU A 163 12.97 -3.54 -9.63
CA LEU A 163 12.43 -4.87 -9.90
C LEU A 163 13.17 -5.57 -11.04
N ASN A 164 13.37 -4.88 -12.17
CA ASN A 164 14.06 -5.44 -13.35
C ASN A 164 15.53 -5.78 -13.05
N ILE A 165 16.19 -4.99 -12.19
CA ILE A 165 17.55 -5.30 -11.72
C ILE A 165 17.55 -6.56 -10.86
N LEU A 166 16.59 -6.71 -9.94
CA LEU A 166 16.46 -7.89 -9.09
C LEU A 166 16.14 -9.16 -9.90
N GLN A 167 15.43 -9.02 -11.01
CA GLN A 167 15.14 -10.08 -11.97
C GLN A 167 16.30 -10.34 -12.95
N ASN A 168 17.44 -9.64 -12.83
CA ASN A 168 18.60 -9.69 -13.74
C ASN A 168 18.27 -9.30 -15.20
N LYS A 169 17.22 -8.55 -15.44
CA LYS A 169 16.82 -8.04 -16.76
C LYS A 169 17.63 -6.81 -17.18
N ILE A 170 18.12 -6.04 -16.20
CA ILE A 170 18.92 -4.82 -16.41
C ILE A 170 20.23 -4.93 -15.64
N LYS A 171 21.34 -4.61 -16.30
CA LYS A 171 22.68 -4.49 -15.67
C LYS A 171 23.11 -3.03 -15.67
N ILE A 172 23.47 -2.51 -14.50
CA ILE A 172 23.91 -1.12 -14.30
C ILE A 172 25.06 -1.06 -13.27
N SER A 173 25.66 0.10 -13.10
CA SER A 173 26.71 0.32 -12.08
C SER A 173 26.20 -0.01 -10.67
N LYS A 174 27.10 -0.41 -9.78
CA LYS A 174 26.76 -0.78 -8.39
C LYS A 174 26.01 0.35 -7.66
N LYS A 175 26.48 1.60 -7.79
CA LYS A 175 25.85 2.76 -7.16
C LYS A 175 24.38 2.94 -7.58
N ASN A 176 24.11 2.83 -8.87
CA ASN A 176 22.75 2.94 -9.39
C ASN A 176 21.89 1.73 -9.01
N LYS A 177 22.48 0.52 -9.00
CA LYS A 177 21.80 -0.69 -8.53
C LYS A 177 21.29 -0.54 -7.11
N ASP A 178 22.13 -0.08 -6.19
CA ASP A 178 21.75 0.09 -4.77
C ASP A 178 20.62 1.13 -4.63
N TYR A 179 20.65 2.21 -5.41
CA TYR A 179 19.60 3.21 -5.42
C TYR A 179 18.24 2.62 -5.84
N PHE A 180 18.17 1.98 -7.01
CA PHE A 180 16.90 1.48 -7.54
C PHE A 180 16.35 0.29 -6.76
N VAL A 181 17.23 -0.63 -6.30
CA VAL A 181 16.83 -1.76 -5.44
C VAL A 181 16.27 -1.24 -4.11
N LYS A 182 16.87 -0.18 -3.55
CA LYS A 182 16.31 0.49 -2.37
C LYS A 182 14.92 1.07 -2.66
N LYS A 183 14.71 1.71 -3.81
CA LYS A 183 13.39 2.25 -4.20
C LYS A 183 12.32 1.17 -4.32
N TYR A 184 12.69 -0.02 -4.81
CA TYR A 184 11.78 -1.16 -4.87
C TYR A 184 11.34 -1.65 -3.48
N PHE A 185 12.26 -1.76 -2.52
CA PHE A 185 11.95 -2.27 -1.18
C PHE A 185 11.52 -1.20 -0.19
N GLU A 186 11.91 0.03 -0.41
CA GLU A 186 11.68 1.13 0.52
C GLU A 186 11.03 2.32 -0.22
N PRO A 187 9.79 2.18 -0.72
CA PRO A 187 9.09 3.30 -1.34
C PRO A 187 9.03 4.50 -0.38
N VAL A 188 9.13 5.70 -0.95
CA VAL A 188 9.12 6.93 -0.18
C VAL A 188 7.67 7.36 0.06
N ILE A 189 7.26 7.31 1.31
CA ILE A 189 5.91 7.71 1.72
C ILE A 189 5.89 9.21 2.06
N GLN A 190 4.99 9.95 1.43
CA GLN A 190 4.89 11.41 1.54
C GLN A 190 4.09 11.86 2.77
N ILE A 191 4.45 11.32 3.95
CA ILE A 191 3.70 11.55 5.20
C ILE A 191 3.57 13.03 5.57
N LYS A 192 4.54 13.87 5.19
CA LYS A 192 4.51 15.31 5.45
C LYS A 192 3.43 16.04 4.64
N LEU A 193 3.09 15.52 3.47
CA LEU A 193 2.07 16.11 2.59
C LEU A 193 0.65 15.70 2.99
N THR A 194 0.48 14.67 3.81
CA THR A 194 -0.84 14.06 4.11
C THR A 194 -1.90 15.10 4.48
N LYS A 195 -1.61 15.96 5.45
CA LYS A 195 -2.57 16.99 5.90
C LYS A 195 -2.68 18.15 4.91
N GLU A 196 -1.61 18.45 4.20
CA GLU A 196 -1.60 19.54 3.22
C GLU A 196 -2.49 19.21 2.02
N LEU A 197 -2.48 17.96 1.55
CA LEU A 197 -3.34 17.50 0.46
C LEU A 197 -4.83 17.83 0.71
N LEU A 198 -5.30 17.72 1.94
CA LEU A 198 -6.70 18.04 2.31
C LEU A 198 -7.09 19.51 2.07
N LYS A 199 -6.12 20.40 1.83
CA LYS A 199 -6.37 21.83 1.64
C LYS A 199 -6.62 22.19 0.16
N PHE A 200 -6.03 21.45 -0.78
CA PHE A 200 -6.06 21.81 -2.20
C PHE A 200 -6.44 20.67 -3.17
N ALA A 201 -6.22 19.39 -2.80
CA ALA A 201 -6.48 18.30 -3.72
C ALA A 201 -7.97 18.00 -3.85
N ASN A 202 -8.49 17.96 -5.07
CA ASN A 202 -9.84 17.52 -5.38
C ASN A 202 -9.92 16.00 -5.40
N SER A 203 -8.89 15.33 -5.91
CA SER A 203 -8.79 13.88 -6.05
C SER A 203 -7.36 13.44 -5.73
N SER A 204 -7.19 12.22 -5.26
CA SER A 204 -5.88 11.67 -4.95
C SER A 204 -5.89 10.15 -4.92
N ILE A 205 -4.80 9.55 -5.39
CA ILE A 205 -4.50 8.13 -5.35
C ILE A 205 -3.00 7.95 -5.12
N ASP A 206 -2.55 6.84 -4.56
CA ASP A 206 -1.14 6.46 -4.64
C ASP A 206 -0.84 5.75 -5.97
N ILE A 207 0.42 5.71 -6.37
CA ILE A 207 0.83 5.03 -7.61
C ILE A 207 1.35 3.65 -7.24
N SER A 208 0.53 2.63 -7.52
CA SER A 208 0.81 1.22 -7.24
C SER A 208 0.99 0.39 -8.50
N ASP A 209 0.11 0.55 -9.49
CA ASP A 209 0.14 -0.20 -10.75
C ASP A 209 0.88 0.54 -11.87
N GLY A 210 0.98 1.85 -11.74
CA GLY A 210 1.67 2.74 -12.67
C GLY A 210 0.86 4.00 -12.94
N LEU A 211 1.55 5.06 -13.40
CA LEU A 211 0.92 6.37 -13.58
C LEU A 211 -0.35 6.34 -14.43
N ILE A 212 -0.32 5.62 -15.54
CA ILE A 212 -1.46 5.61 -16.50
C ILE A 212 -2.65 4.87 -15.89
N ASP A 213 -2.43 3.65 -15.40
CA ASP A 213 -3.48 2.81 -14.83
C ASP A 213 -4.14 3.49 -13.60
N ASP A 214 -3.31 4.07 -12.72
CA ASP A 214 -3.82 4.75 -11.51
C ASP A 214 -4.49 6.08 -11.84
N LEU A 215 -4.04 6.80 -12.88
CA LEU A 215 -4.72 8.01 -13.37
C LEU A 215 -6.09 7.68 -13.97
N GLU A 216 -6.19 6.59 -14.75
CA GLU A 216 -7.48 6.13 -15.28
C GLU A 216 -8.48 5.81 -14.18
N LYS A 217 -8.02 5.27 -13.05
CA LYS A 217 -8.87 5.04 -11.86
C LYS A 217 -9.39 6.34 -11.22
N MET A 218 -8.69 7.46 -11.40
CA MET A 218 -9.11 8.76 -10.87
C MET A 218 -10.18 9.44 -11.72
N ILE A 219 -10.23 9.16 -13.03
CA ILE A 219 -11.11 9.82 -13.99
C ILE A 219 -12.32 8.97 -14.37
N ASN A 220 -12.35 7.69 -13.99
CA ASN A 220 -13.47 6.76 -14.14
C ASN A 220 -14.15 6.53 -12.79
#